data_c2a309d988db4d5934ce02398389aa59
#
_entry.id   c2a309d988db4d5934ce02398389aa59
#
_cell.length_a   1.000
_cell.length_b   1.000
_cell.length_c   1.000
_cell.angle_alpha   90.00
_cell.angle_beta   90.00
_cell.angle_gamma   90.00
#
_symmetry.space_group_name_H-M   'P 1'
#
loop_
_entity.id
_entity.type
_entity.pdbx_description
1 polymer ?
#
loop_
_entity_poly.entity_id
_entity_poly.type
_entity_poly.pdbx_seq_one_letter_code
_entity_poly.pdbx_strand_id
1 'polypeptide(L)' 'MKNNYYFNRSLGNIYVKPSVKSEVSSQILYGEKFSIISKNEKWVKIKTSYDRYIGYLKR' A
#
# COMPACT_ATOMS: atom_id res chain seq x y z
N MET A 1 17.25 1.93 -9.28
CA MET A 1 17.11 1.83 -7.84
C MET A 1 15.79 1.21 -7.46
N LYS A 2 15.81 0.32 -6.51
CA LYS A 2 14.58 -0.37 -6.11
C LYS A 2 14.00 0.23 -4.86
N ASN A 3 12.68 0.37 -4.85
CA ASN A 3 11.93 0.86 -3.70
C ASN A 3 11.18 -0.29 -3.08
N ASN A 4 11.95 -1.22 -2.51
CA ASN A 4 11.36 -2.41 -1.91
C ASN A 4 11.20 -2.18 -0.42
N TYR A 5 9.98 -2.29 0.04
CA TYR A 5 9.63 -2.13 1.44
C TYR A 5 8.86 -3.34 1.91
N TYR A 6 8.88 -3.57 3.20
CA TYR A 6 8.14 -4.67 3.80
C TYR A 6 7.13 -4.10 4.78
N PHE A 7 5.91 -4.60 4.71
CA PHE A 7 4.86 -4.14 5.59
C PHE A 7 5.15 -4.63 7.00
N ASN A 8 5.17 -3.71 7.97
CA ASN A 8 5.58 -4.05 9.33
C ASN A 8 4.45 -4.01 10.34
N ARG A 9 3.22 -4.04 9.87
CA ARG A 9 2.05 -4.13 10.72
C ARG A 9 1.35 -5.44 10.43
N SER A 10 0.44 -5.86 11.32
CA SER A 10 -0.21 -7.15 11.11
C SER A 10 -1.12 -7.13 9.89
N LEU A 11 -1.78 -6.00 9.64
CA LEU A 11 -2.72 -5.89 8.52
C LEU A 11 -2.86 -4.44 8.12
N GLY A 12 -2.96 -4.19 6.82
CA GLY A 12 -3.23 -2.85 6.30
C GLY A 12 -4.28 -2.92 5.20
N ASN A 13 -5.13 -1.91 5.14
CA ASN A 13 -6.13 -1.81 4.08
C ASN A 13 -5.53 -1.05 2.91
N ILE A 14 -5.72 -1.60 1.71
CA ILE A 14 -5.30 -0.92 0.48
C ILE A 14 -6.55 -0.33 -0.14
N TYR A 15 -6.56 0.99 -0.26
CA TYR A 15 -7.71 1.73 -0.76
C TYR A 15 -7.58 1.99 -2.25
N VAL A 16 -8.73 2.07 -2.92
CA VAL A 16 -8.75 2.39 -4.35
C VAL A 16 -8.29 3.82 -4.59
N LYS A 17 -8.66 4.72 -3.70
CA LYS A 17 -8.29 6.14 -3.80
C LYS A 17 -7.67 6.58 -2.48
N PRO A 18 -6.94 7.70 -2.48
CA PRO A 18 -6.33 8.19 -1.23
C PRO A 18 -7.37 8.88 -0.34
N SER A 19 -8.30 8.10 0.15
CA SER A 19 -9.38 8.58 1.01
C SER A 19 -9.90 7.43 1.84
N VAL A 20 -10.12 7.70 3.13
CA VAL A 20 -10.69 6.67 4.01
C VAL A 20 -12.15 6.36 3.66
N LYS A 21 -12.76 7.21 2.85
CA LYS A 21 -14.12 6.97 2.36
C LYS A 21 -14.13 6.13 1.10
N SER A 22 -12.97 5.86 0.53
CA SER A 22 -12.86 5.03 -0.64
C SER A 22 -13.05 3.57 -0.28
N GLU A 23 -13.35 2.76 -1.29
CA GLU A 23 -13.43 1.33 -1.10
C GLU A 23 -12.07 0.76 -0.70
N VAL A 24 -12.11 -0.25 0.15
CA VAL A 24 -10.94 -1.07 0.42
C VAL A 24 -10.95 -2.18 -0.62
N SER A 25 -9.96 -2.17 -1.49
CA SER A 25 -9.93 -3.12 -2.59
C SER A 25 -9.10 -4.35 -2.27
N SER A 26 -8.18 -4.25 -1.31
CA SER A 26 -7.32 -5.37 -0.95
C SER A 26 -6.72 -5.08 0.41
N GLN A 27 -5.91 -6.02 0.88
CA GLN A 27 -5.21 -5.87 2.16
C GLN A 27 -3.78 -6.31 2.00
N ILE A 28 -2.90 -5.76 2.83
CA ILE A 28 -1.51 -6.15 2.85
C ILE A 28 -1.19 -6.69 4.23
N LEU A 29 -0.46 -7.79 4.28
CA LEU A 29 -0.17 -8.48 5.52
C LEU A 29 1.27 -8.26 5.94
N TYR A 30 1.53 -8.55 7.20
CA TYR A 30 2.87 -8.42 7.75
C TYR A 30 3.88 -9.19 6.90
N GLY A 31 4.96 -8.52 6.58
CA GLY A 31 6.03 -9.15 5.82
C GLY A 31 5.87 -9.09 4.32
N GLU A 32 4.72 -8.68 3.81
CA GLU A 32 4.55 -8.56 2.37
C GLU A 32 5.42 -7.44 1.83
N LYS A 33 6.01 -7.70 0.69
CA LYS A 33 6.88 -6.73 0.03
C LYS A 33 6.07 -5.83 -0.89
N PHE A 34 6.42 -4.56 -0.92
CA PHE A 34 5.79 -3.61 -1.83
C PHE A 34 6.79 -2.53 -2.22
N SER A 35 6.48 -1.84 -3.30
CA SER A 35 7.25 -0.67 -3.71
C SER A 35 6.38 0.56 -3.61
N ILE A 36 7.02 1.70 -3.39
CA ILE A 36 6.32 2.98 -3.30
C ILE A 36 6.40 3.67 -4.64
N ILE A 37 5.24 4.01 -5.19
CA ILE A 37 5.15 4.72 -6.46
C ILE A 37 5.23 6.22 -6.21
N SER A 38 4.45 6.70 -5.24
CA SER A 38 4.47 8.10 -4.85
C SER A 38 3.91 8.22 -3.43
N LYS A 39 4.14 9.36 -2.80
CA LYS A 39 3.62 9.56 -1.45
C LYS A 39 3.43 11.04 -1.19
N ASN A 40 2.53 11.34 -0.28
CA ASN A 40 2.37 12.68 0.26
C ASN A 40 2.29 12.58 1.78
N GLU A 41 1.81 13.61 2.43
CA GLU A 41 1.81 13.65 3.88
C GLU A 41 0.93 12.57 4.52
N LYS A 42 -0.15 12.20 3.86
CA LYS A 42 -1.16 11.33 4.46
C LYS A 42 -1.27 9.97 3.79
N TRP A 43 -0.85 9.84 2.54
CA TRP A 43 -1.08 8.64 1.77
C TRP A 43 0.17 8.20 1.03
N VAL A 44 0.24 6.90 0.78
CA VAL A 44 1.32 6.30 0.01
C VAL A 44 0.69 5.45 -1.07
N LYS A 45 1.06 5.74 -2.32
CA LYS A 45 0.61 4.90 -3.44
C LYS A 45 1.63 3.78 -3.60
N ILE A 46 1.18 2.55 -3.52
CA ILE A 46 2.06 1.40 -3.51
C ILE A 46 1.70 0.42 -4.61
N LYS A 47 2.64 -0.46 -4.89
CA LYS A 47 2.43 -1.60 -5.75
C LYS A 47 2.93 -2.83 -5.01
N THR A 48 2.05 -3.78 -4.79
CA THR A 48 2.43 -5.01 -4.09
C THR A 48 3.26 -5.89 -5.00
N SER A 49 4.24 -6.58 -4.41
CA SER A 49 5.13 -7.41 -5.21
C SER A 49 4.49 -8.74 -5.58
N TYR A 50 3.65 -9.25 -4.71
CA TYR A 50 3.07 -10.57 -4.90
C TYR A 50 2.15 -10.63 -6.13
N ASP A 51 1.17 -9.72 -6.17
CA ASP A 51 0.17 -9.75 -7.24
C ASP A 51 0.18 -8.46 -8.05
N ARG A 52 1.17 -7.60 -7.83
CA ARG A 52 1.33 -6.34 -8.57
C ARG A 52 0.13 -5.44 -8.48
N TYR A 53 -0.55 -5.48 -7.36
CA TYR A 53 -1.71 -4.65 -7.17
C TYR A 53 -1.30 -3.24 -6.78
N ILE A 54 -1.98 -2.25 -7.37
CA ILE A 54 -1.69 -0.84 -7.09
C ILE A 54 -2.83 -0.25 -6.30
N GLY A 55 -2.51 0.45 -5.23
CA GLY A 55 -3.50 1.09 -4.40
C GLY A 55 -2.85 2.02 -3.40
N TYR A 56 -3.62 2.47 -2.43
CA TYR A 56 -3.17 3.47 -1.47
C TYR A 56 -3.19 2.95 -0.05
N LEU A 57 -2.11 3.23 0.68
CA LEU A 57 -2.03 3.00 2.11
C LEU A 57 -2.07 4.33 2.83
N LYS A 58 -2.76 4.35 3.94
CA LYS A 58 -2.75 5.53 4.80
C LYS A 58 -1.47 5.52 5.62
N ARG A 59 -0.82 6.68 5.69
CA ARG A 59 0.40 6.82 6.47
C ARG A 59 0.11 6.90 7.95
#